data_cdf2cfed6ae222ff51b353368ee871e3
#
_entry.id   cdf2cfed6ae222ff51b353368ee871e3
#
_cell.length_a   1.000
_cell.length_b   1.000
_cell.length_c   1.000
_cell.angle_alpha   90.00
_cell.angle_beta   90.00
_cell.angle_gamma   90.00
#
_symmetry.space_group_name_H-M   'P 1'
#
loop_
_entity.id
_entity.type
_entity.pdbx_description
1 polymer ?
#
loop_
_entity_poly.entity_id
_entity_poly.type
_entity_poly.pdbx_seq_one_letter_code
_entity_poly.pdbx_strand_id
1 'polypeptide(L)'
;MAKEALKKQIDKSTKTEFDSVIFYTTMTLVFIGIIMVFSASFVQSAFKHNDSYYFLKRNAIYATLGFISMIIISNIDYRFWKKNAKAIGIVSVILLLLVLTPLGIKANGARRWLGFRAFTIELAEIAKFATIIITAKFIEKRYDYMRSLTKGVLPILIVPGLFFALIMLQPNMSTAGTIILVTFVMIFVAGLNMKFVIAMFGSGVGLFLLLALTSEYRLKRILSFLDPFQDPLGNGYQVIQGLYALGSGGLFGMGLGKSQQKWFYIPEPQNDFIFAIIGEELGLIGCAVVIMLFVILVYRCVRIALNCTDIFTCMVVIGIGAQIGIQAALNIAVATSSMPVTGVALPFISYGGTSLIIFMSAVGIVLNISKHVKMN
;
A
#
# COMPACT_ATOMS: atom_id res chain seq x y z
N MET A 1 -28.72 -14.46 -31.59
CA MET A 1 -28.33 -15.78 -31.02
C MET A 1 -27.00 -16.28 -31.57
N ALA A 2 -26.77 -16.52 -32.87
CA ALA A 2 -25.48 -17.02 -33.39
C ALA A 2 -24.28 -16.07 -33.13
N LYS A 3 -24.43 -14.74 -33.31
CA LYS A 3 -23.40 -13.73 -32.99
C LYS A 3 -23.07 -13.65 -31.48
N GLU A 4 -24.04 -13.87 -30.61
CA GLU A 4 -23.81 -13.91 -29.16
C GLU A 4 -23.17 -15.23 -28.72
N ALA A 5 -23.54 -16.35 -29.33
CA ALA A 5 -22.92 -17.63 -29.11
C ALA A 5 -21.44 -17.62 -29.57
N LEU A 6 -21.17 -17.05 -30.76
CA LEU A 6 -19.81 -16.88 -31.30
C LEU A 6 -18.97 -15.94 -30.41
N LYS A 7 -19.55 -14.83 -29.93
CA LYS A 7 -18.90 -13.91 -29.00
C LYS A 7 -18.61 -14.56 -27.65
N LYS A 8 -19.52 -15.40 -27.13
CA LYS A 8 -19.28 -16.23 -25.94
C LYS A 8 -18.23 -17.32 -26.14
N GLN A 9 -18.15 -17.90 -27.36
CA GLN A 9 -17.15 -18.89 -27.69
C GLN A 9 -15.76 -18.27 -27.86
N ILE A 10 -15.65 -17.10 -28.51
CA ILE A 10 -14.41 -16.33 -28.63
C ILE A 10 -13.94 -15.84 -27.22
N ASP A 11 -14.86 -15.37 -26.38
CA ASP A 11 -14.56 -14.94 -25.00
C ASP A 11 -14.11 -16.12 -24.10
N LYS A 12 -14.61 -17.35 -24.36
CA LYS A 12 -14.19 -18.57 -23.66
C LYS A 12 -12.83 -19.10 -24.12
N SER A 13 -12.50 -18.94 -25.41
CA SER A 13 -11.23 -19.42 -26.00
C SER A 13 -10.03 -18.52 -25.66
N THR A 14 -10.28 -17.31 -25.14
CA THR A 14 -9.23 -16.34 -24.78
C THR A 14 -8.93 -16.25 -23.28
N LYS A 15 -9.64 -16.99 -22.42
CA LYS A 15 -9.30 -17.04 -20.98
C LYS A 15 -8.03 -17.85 -20.79
N THR A 16 -6.92 -17.14 -20.60
CA THR A 16 -5.67 -17.73 -20.13
C THR A 16 -5.76 -18.03 -18.62
N GLU A 17 -4.88 -18.87 -18.12
CA GLU A 17 -4.69 -19.04 -16.69
C GLU A 17 -4.25 -17.70 -16.07
N PHE A 18 -4.55 -17.49 -14.78
CA PHE A 18 -4.09 -16.30 -14.07
C PHE A 18 -2.56 -16.27 -13.97
N ASP A 19 -1.96 -15.10 -13.81
CA ASP A 19 -0.53 -14.95 -13.64
C ASP A 19 -0.03 -15.62 -12.35
N SER A 20 0.56 -16.81 -12.52
CA SER A 20 1.07 -17.62 -11.41
C SER A 20 2.23 -16.95 -10.68
N VAL A 21 3.03 -16.13 -11.37
CA VAL A 21 4.16 -15.42 -10.73
C VAL A 21 3.63 -14.40 -9.72
N ILE A 22 2.62 -13.59 -10.07
CA ILE A 22 1.99 -12.66 -9.12
C ILE A 22 1.41 -13.41 -7.94
N PHE A 23 0.70 -14.51 -8.18
CA PHE A 23 0.09 -15.31 -7.12
C PHE A 23 1.14 -15.84 -6.14
N TYR A 24 2.14 -16.57 -6.62
CA TYR A 24 3.16 -17.16 -5.75
C TYR A 24 4.03 -16.10 -5.08
N THR A 25 4.41 -15.02 -5.76
CA THR A 25 5.17 -13.94 -5.15
C THR A 25 4.38 -13.28 -4.01
N THR A 26 3.09 -13.03 -4.21
CA THR A 26 2.22 -12.47 -3.15
C THR A 26 2.12 -13.42 -1.98
N MET A 27 1.90 -14.72 -2.22
CA MET A 27 1.82 -15.73 -1.16
C MET A 27 3.13 -15.88 -0.39
N THR A 28 4.27 -15.80 -1.08
CA THR A 28 5.60 -15.83 -0.44
C THR A 28 5.80 -14.61 0.47
N LEU A 29 5.42 -13.40 0.01
CA LEU A 29 5.48 -12.19 0.85
C LEU A 29 4.58 -12.30 2.09
N VAL A 30 3.35 -12.82 1.93
CA VAL A 30 2.42 -13.05 3.06
C VAL A 30 2.99 -14.08 4.03
N PHE A 31 3.59 -15.16 3.54
CA PHE A 31 4.19 -16.19 4.38
C PHE A 31 5.38 -15.64 5.18
N ILE A 32 6.28 -14.88 4.53
CA ILE A 32 7.36 -14.17 5.20
C ILE A 32 6.77 -13.21 6.26
N GLY A 33 5.68 -12.50 5.91
CA GLY A 33 5.00 -11.58 6.84
C GLY A 33 4.47 -12.28 8.09
N ILE A 34 3.86 -13.46 7.95
CA ILE A 34 3.36 -14.24 9.11
C ILE A 34 4.51 -14.62 10.05
N ILE A 35 5.62 -15.10 9.49
CA ILE A 35 6.80 -15.49 10.28
C ILE A 35 7.42 -14.28 10.97
N MET A 36 7.63 -13.19 10.22
CA MET A 36 8.31 -12.01 10.74
C MET A 36 7.46 -11.21 11.73
N VAL A 37 6.14 -11.16 11.53
CA VAL A 37 5.21 -10.57 12.53
C VAL A 37 5.27 -11.37 13.84
N PHE A 38 5.28 -12.70 13.76
CA PHE A 38 5.44 -13.54 14.94
C PHE A 38 6.77 -13.26 15.63
N SER A 39 7.88 -13.30 14.90
CA SER A 39 9.20 -13.05 15.47
C SER A 39 9.32 -11.67 16.11
N ALA A 40 8.85 -10.63 15.42
CA ALA A 40 8.95 -9.26 15.90
C ALA A 40 8.04 -8.98 17.11
N SER A 41 6.87 -9.64 17.21
CA SER A 41 5.87 -9.33 18.24
C SER A 41 5.87 -10.28 19.43
N PHE A 42 6.58 -11.40 19.36
CA PHE A 42 6.55 -12.48 20.36
C PHE A 42 6.73 -11.97 21.79
N VAL A 43 7.75 -11.14 22.05
CA VAL A 43 8.08 -10.61 23.38
C VAL A 43 7.00 -9.65 23.86
N GLN A 44 6.62 -8.66 23.02
CA GLN A 44 5.59 -7.67 23.39
C GLN A 44 4.22 -8.32 23.57
N SER A 45 3.88 -9.33 22.79
CA SER A 45 2.66 -10.11 22.91
C SER A 45 2.55 -10.81 24.25
N ALA A 46 3.61 -11.51 24.65
CA ALA A 46 3.67 -12.19 25.95
C ALA A 46 3.43 -11.21 27.09
N PHE A 47 4.06 -10.04 27.02
CA PHE A 47 3.99 -9.05 28.10
C PHE A 47 2.66 -8.28 28.13
N LYS A 48 2.15 -7.83 26.95
CA LYS A 48 0.92 -6.98 26.89
C LYS A 48 -0.37 -7.81 26.95
N HIS A 49 -0.37 -9.04 26.44
CA HIS A 49 -1.57 -9.86 26.25
C HIS A 49 -1.55 -11.19 26.99
N ASN A 50 -0.48 -11.51 27.75
CA ASN A 50 -0.26 -12.82 28.36
C ASN A 50 -0.35 -14.00 27.36
N ASP A 51 -0.18 -13.72 26.06
CA ASP A 51 -0.22 -14.70 24.98
C ASP A 51 0.79 -14.33 23.91
N SER A 52 1.91 -15.05 23.86
CA SER A 52 3.00 -14.85 22.89
C SER A 52 2.53 -14.98 21.43
N TYR A 53 1.43 -15.70 21.18
CA TYR A 53 0.89 -15.98 19.88
C TYR A 53 -0.25 -15.03 19.47
N TYR A 54 -0.55 -14.00 20.27
CA TYR A 54 -1.69 -13.10 20.03
C TYR A 54 -1.66 -12.48 18.63
N PHE A 55 -0.54 -11.83 18.23
CA PHE A 55 -0.43 -11.23 16.90
C PHE A 55 -0.33 -12.27 15.79
N LEU A 56 0.32 -13.43 16.02
CA LEU A 56 0.37 -14.52 15.05
C LEU A 56 -1.04 -15.04 14.71
N LYS A 57 -1.85 -15.34 15.73
CA LYS A 57 -3.22 -15.84 15.54
C LYS A 57 -4.06 -14.84 14.72
N ARG A 58 -3.99 -13.55 15.08
CA ARG A 58 -4.72 -12.51 14.36
C ARG A 58 -4.21 -12.32 12.93
N ASN A 59 -2.89 -12.28 12.73
CA ASN A 59 -2.32 -12.13 11.39
C ASN A 59 -2.65 -13.32 10.49
N ALA A 60 -2.63 -14.56 11.02
CA ALA A 60 -3.05 -15.75 10.30
C ALA A 60 -4.53 -15.70 9.89
N ILE A 61 -5.42 -15.22 10.76
CA ILE A 61 -6.85 -15.02 10.43
C ILE A 61 -6.97 -13.98 9.30
N TYR A 62 -6.29 -12.83 9.39
CA TYR A 62 -6.32 -11.81 8.34
C TYR A 62 -5.72 -12.31 7.02
N ALA A 63 -4.64 -13.09 7.06
CA ALA A 63 -4.04 -13.71 5.89
C ALA A 63 -4.99 -14.72 5.22
N THR A 64 -5.69 -15.54 6.01
CA THR A 64 -6.70 -16.48 5.51
C THR A 64 -7.88 -15.75 4.88
N LEU A 65 -8.42 -14.73 5.55
CA LEU A 65 -9.49 -13.90 4.99
C LEU A 65 -9.04 -13.16 3.72
N GLY A 66 -7.80 -12.66 3.72
CA GLY A 66 -7.17 -12.03 2.55
C GLY A 66 -7.02 -13.01 1.39
N PHE A 67 -6.59 -14.23 1.65
CA PHE A 67 -6.50 -15.28 0.64
C PHE A 67 -7.86 -15.63 0.04
N ILE A 68 -8.87 -15.84 0.88
CA ILE A 68 -10.25 -16.11 0.44
C ILE A 68 -10.76 -14.93 -0.42
N SER A 69 -10.58 -13.69 0.04
CA SER A 69 -11.01 -12.50 -0.71
C SER A 69 -10.27 -12.37 -2.05
N MET A 70 -8.97 -12.65 -2.10
CA MET A 70 -8.16 -12.64 -3.33
C MET A 70 -8.71 -13.64 -4.34
N ILE A 71 -9.02 -14.87 -3.92
CA ILE A 71 -9.58 -15.90 -4.80
C ILE A 71 -10.98 -15.51 -5.28
N ILE A 72 -11.87 -15.04 -4.40
CA ILE A 72 -13.23 -14.61 -4.78
C ILE A 72 -13.12 -13.48 -5.81
N ILE A 73 -12.34 -12.45 -5.53
CA ILE A 73 -12.18 -11.27 -6.37
C ILE A 73 -11.52 -11.62 -7.71
N SER A 74 -10.58 -12.57 -7.74
CA SER A 74 -9.94 -13.03 -8.97
C SER A 74 -10.93 -13.71 -9.93
N ASN A 75 -12.11 -14.09 -9.46
CA ASN A 75 -13.18 -14.66 -10.28
C ASN A 75 -14.30 -13.66 -10.62
N ILE A 76 -14.25 -12.44 -10.06
CA ILE A 76 -15.16 -11.35 -10.42
C ILE A 76 -14.62 -10.65 -11.67
N ASP A 77 -15.41 -10.58 -12.74
CA ASP A 77 -15.01 -9.90 -13.98
C ASP A 77 -14.66 -8.42 -13.72
N TYR A 78 -13.55 -7.94 -14.28
CA TYR A 78 -13.07 -6.57 -14.13
C TYR A 78 -14.11 -5.53 -14.58
N ARG A 79 -15.04 -5.90 -15.47
CA ARG A 79 -16.16 -5.06 -15.93
C ARG A 79 -17.09 -4.66 -14.78
N PHE A 80 -17.18 -5.49 -13.72
CA PHE A 80 -17.91 -5.14 -12.50
C PHE A 80 -17.32 -3.90 -11.82
N TRP A 81 -15.99 -3.85 -11.67
CA TRP A 81 -15.29 -2.70 -11.07
C TRP A 81 -15.42 -1.46 -11.95
N LYS A 82 -15.31 -1.63 -13.26
CA LYS A 82 -15.49 -0.57 -14.26
C LYS A 82 -16.90 0.03 -14.21
N LYS A 83 -17.93 -0.80 -14.13
CA LYS A 83 -19.34 -0.38 -14.06
C LYS A 83 -19.63 0.34 -12.74
N ASN A 84 -19.12 -0.18 -11.64
CA ASN A 84 -19.44 0.30 -10.30
C ASN A 84 -18.43 1.33 -9.76
N ALA A 85 -17.48 1.82 -10.56
CA ALA A 85 -16.41 2.73 -10.11
C ALA A 85 -16.97 3.99 -9.39
N LYS A 86 -18.06 4.57 -9.87
CA LYS A 86 -18.71 5.72 -9.21
C LYS A 86 -19.30 5.35 -7.85
N ALA A 87 -20.00 4.21 -7.77
CA ALA A 87 -20.61 3.74 -6.52
C ALA A 87 -19.53 3.44 -5.47
N ILE A 88 -18.44 2.77 -5.88
CA ILE A 88 -17.26 2.50 -5.03
C ILE A 88 -16.71 3.80 -4.46
N GLY A 89 -16.60 4.84 -5.29
CA GLY A 89 -16.13 6.15 -4.85
C GLY A 89 -17.05 6.81 -3.85
N ILE A 90 -18.34 6.86 -4.15
CA ILE A 90 -19.33 7.48 -3.26
C ILE A 90 -19.34 6.76 -1.91
N VAL A 91 -19.38 5.43 -1.91
CA VAL A 91 -19.33 4.63 -0.68
C VAL A 91 -18.06 4.90 0.10
N SER A 92 -16.90 4.98 -0.57
CA SER A 92 -15.63 5.27 0.11
C SER A 92 -15.58 6.67 0.71
N VAL A 93 -16.15 7.68 0.04
CA VAL A 93 -16.26 9.05 0.59
C VAL A 93 -17.19 9.05 1.82
N ILE A 94 -18.34 8.37 1.74
CA ILE A 94 -19.27 8.25 2.88
C ILE A 94 -18.56 7.57 4.07
N LEU A 95 -17.82 6.50 3.84
CA LEU A 95 -17.07 5.81 4.89
C LEU A 95 -16.00 6.72 5.52
N LEU A 96 -15.25 7.49 4.72
CA LEU A 96 -14.27 8.46 5.23
C LEU A 96 -14.92 9.58 6.05
N LEU A 97 -16.08 10.06 5.63
CA LEU A 97 -16.86 11.03 6.42
C LEU A 97 -17.37 10.41 7.71
N LEU A 98 -17.83 9.16 7.68
CA LEU A 98 -18.34 8.44 8.84
C LEU A 98 -17.26 8.29 9.93
N VAL A 99 -16.01 8.06 9.56
CA VAL A 99 -14.90 7.92 10.52
C VAL A 99 -14.57 9.23 11.24
N LEU A 100 -14.87 10.38 10.62
CA LEU A 100 -14.68 11.69 11.26
C LEU A 100 -15.74 11.98 12.34
N THR A 101 -16.86 11.26 12.31
CA THR A 101 -17.94 11.36 13.32
C THR A 101 -17.55 10.67 14.63
N PRO A 102 -18.36 10.77 15.70
CA PRO A 102 -18.15 10.03 16.96
C PRO A 102 -18.10 8.50 16.81
N LEU A 103 -18.58 7.94 15.70
CA LEU A 103 -18.50 6.50 15.40
C LEU A 103 -17.06 6.03 15.12
N GLY A 104 -16.17 6.96 14.74
CA GLY A 104 -14.74 6.66 14.53
C GLY A 104 -14.02 6.40 15.83
N ILE A 105 -13.26 5.31 15.88
CA ILE A 105 -12.41 4.95 17.02
C ILE A 105 -11.22 5.92 17.07
N LYS A 106 -11.07 6.59 18.21
CA LYS A 106 -9.96 7.51 18.46
C LYS A 106 -8.79 6.74 19.07
N ALA A 107 -7.66 6.72 18.37
CA ALA A 107 -6.40 6.18 18.87
C ALA A 107 -5.25 7.12 18.50
N ASN A 108 -4.32 7.34 19.42
CA ASN A 108 -3.16 8.22 19.25
C ASN A 108 -3.54 9.64 18.75
N GLY A 109 -4.65 10.19 19.24
CA GLY A 109 -5.11 11.53 18.88
C GLY A 109 -5.86 11.65 17.55
N ALA A 110 -5.97 10.58 16.76
CA ALA A 110 -6.62 10.57 15.44
C ALA A 110 -7.77 9.57 15.38
N ARG A 111 -8.79 9.87 14.56
CA ARG A 111 -9.89 8.96 14.23
C ARG A 111 -9.67 8.42 12.83
N ARG A 112 -9.23 7.14 12.73
CA ARG A 112 -8.86 6.50 11.46
C ARG A 112 -9.56 5.16 11.23
N TRP A 113 -10.12 4.59 12.29
CA TRP A 113 -10.68 3.24 12.27
C TRP A 113 -12.17 3.26 12.53
N LEU A 114 -12.90 2.41 11.82
CA LEU A 114 -14.25 1.99 12.20
C LEU A 114 -14.20 0.53 12.62
N GLY A 115 -15.03 0.16 13.57
CA GLY A 115 -15.11 -1.23 13.96
C GLY A 115 -15.78 -1.44 15.30
N PHE A 116 -15.95 -2.70 15.64
CA PHE A 116 -16.55 -3.13 16.89
C PHE A 116 -15.68 -4.20 17.54
N ARG A 117 -15.23 -3.95 18.79
CA ARG A 117 -14.40 -4.87 19.57
C ARG A 117 -13.09 -5.27 18.85
N ALA A 118 -13.00 -6.53 18.41
CA ALA A 118 -11.78 -7.13 17.87
C ALA A 118 -11.51 -6.80 16.40
N PHE A 119 -12.51 -6.32 15.64
CA PHE A 119 -12.39 -6.03 14.21
C PHE A 119 -12.43 -4.52 13.97
N THR A 120 -11.29 -3.96 13.64
CA THR A 120 -11.16 -2.55 13.25
C THR A 120 -10.68 -2.46 11.81
N ILE A 121 -11.34 -1.63 11.02
CA ILE A 121 -11.02 -1.38 9.60
C ILE A 121 -10.47 0.02 9.48
N GLU A 122 -9.28 0.15 8.92
CA GLU A 122 -8.73 1.43 8.52
C GLU A 122 -9.31 1.84 7.17
N LEU A 123 -10.20 2.83 7.17
CA LEU A 123 -10.95 3.21 5.97
C LEU A 123 -10.09 3.88 4.90
N ALA A 124 -8.99 4.50 5.30
CA ALA A 124 -8.03 5.08 4.38
C ALA A 124 -7.38 4.01 3.46
N GLU A 125 -7.27 2.76 3.93
CA GLU A 125 -6.80 1.63 3.12
C GLU A 125 -7.77 1.33 1.96
N ILE A 126 -9.08 1.29 2.23
CA ILE A 126 -10.12 1.11 1.21
C ILE A 126 -10.10 2.29 0.23
N ALA A 127 -9.96 3.50 0.75
CA ALA A 127 -9.94 4.73 -0.04
C ALA A 127 -8.80 4.75 -1.08
N LYS A 128 -7.62 4.23 -0.76
CA LYS A 128 -6.50 4.13 -1.70
C LYS A 128 -6.90 3.36 -2.96
N PHE A 129 -7.49 2.18 -2.79
CA PHE A 129 -7.88 1.34 -3.93
C PHE A 129 -9.13 1.85 -4.64
N ALA A 130 -10.08 2.43 -3.92
CA ALA A 130 -11.22 3.12 -4.53
C ALA A 130 -10.76 4.27 -5.43
N THR A 131 -9.77 5.04 -4.99
CA THR A 131 -9.17 6.12 -5.77
C THR A 131 -8.54 5.60 -7.06
N ILE A 132 -7.81 4.47 -7.01
CA ILE A 132 -7.24 3.83 -8.21
C ILE A 132 -8.32 3.48 -9.23
N ILE A 133 -9.40 2.82 -8.80
CA ILE A 133 -10.50 2.39 -9.68
C ILE A 133 -11.18 3.59 -10.33
N ILE A 134 -11.44 4.66 -9.55
CA ILE A 134 -12.11 5.85 -10.05
C ILE A 134 -11.19 6.61 -11.00
N THR A 135 -9.93 6.79 -10.62
CA THR A 135 -8.93 7.48 -11.45
C THR A 135 -8.75 6.77 -12.78
N ALA A 136 -8.67 5.42 -12.78
CA ALA A 136 -8.61 4.62 -14.01
C ALA A 136 -9.83 4.86 -14.92
N LYS A 137 -11.04 4.97 -14.33
CA LYS A 137 -12.28 5.25 -15.07
C LYS A 137 -12.31 6.66 -15.64
N PHE A 138 -11.79 7.65 -14.91
CA PHE A 138 -11.69 9.04 -15.40
C PHE A 138 -10.63 9.16 -16.51
N ILE A 139 -9.47 8.49 -16.37
CA ILE A 139 -8.43 8.45 -17.40
C ILE A 139 -9.00 7.84 -18.68
N GLU A 140 -9.68 6.69 -18.62
CA GLU A 140 -10.31 6.07 -19.76
C GLU A 140 -11.25 7.03 -20.49
N LYS A 141 -12.12 7.73 -19.74
CA LYS A 141 -13.09 8.66 -20.33
C LYS A 141 -12.43 9.88 -20.99
N ARG A 142 -11.22 10.27 -20.55
CA ARG A 142 -10.53 11.50 -20.96
C ARG A 142 -9.19 11.23 -21.61
N TYR A 143 -8.96 10.02 -22.09
CA TYR A 143 -7.67 9.58 -22.61
C TYR A 143 -7.15 10.49 -23.73
N ASP A 144 -8.03 10.88 -24.67
CA ASP A 144 -7.67 11.74 -25.80
C ASP A 144 -7.24 13.17 -25.36
N TYR A 145 -7.62 13.58 -24.15
CA TYR A 145 -7.30 14.90 -23.58
C TYR A 145 -6.14 14.89 -22.61
N MET A 146 -5.43 13.76 -22.41
CA MET A 146 -4.37 13.64 -21.39
C MET A 146 -3.21 14.62 -21.60
N ARG A 147 -2.99 15.11 -22.81
CA ARG A 147 -1.99 16.15 -23.11
C ARG A 147 -2.43 17.57 -22.70
N SER A 148 -3.68 17.78 -22.33
CA SER A 148 -4.23 19.06 -21.89
C SER A 148 -4.41 19.09 -20.38
N LEU A 149 -3.83 20.09 -19.70
CA LEU A 149 -3.94 20.25 -18.25
C LEU A 149 -5.40 20.47 -17.84
N THR A 150 -6.10 21.39 -18.50
CA THR A 150 -7.46 21.82 -18.10
C THR A 150 -8.56 20.82 -18.45
N LYS A 151 -8.49 20.21 -19.65
CA LYS A 151 -9.53 19.28 -20.13
C LYS A 151 -9.27 17.83 -19.70
N GLY A 152 -8.00 17.44 -19.54
CA GLY A 152 -7.58 16.09 -19.17
C GLY A 152 -7.29 15.98 -17.68
N VAL A 153 -6.19 16.58 -17.22
CA VAL A 153 -5.57 16.31 -15.92
C VAL A 153 -6.36 16.87 -14.74
N LEU A 154 -6.72 18.17 -14.76
CA LEU A 154 -7.43 18.81 -13.65
C LEU A 154 -8.73 18.12 -13.25
N PRO A 155 -9.60 17.70 -14.19
CA PRO A 155 -10.81 16.98 -13.79
C PRO A 155 -10.54 15.59 -13.20
N ILE A 156 -9.41 14.95 -13.54
CA ILE A 156 -9.02 13.67 -12.94
C ILE A 156 -8.55 13.88 -11.50
N LEU A 157 -7.86 14.97 -11.21
CA LEU A 157 -7.34 15.29 -9.88
C LEU A 157 -8.42 15.68 -8.86
N ILE A 158 -9.64 16.02 -9.27
CA ILE A 158 -10.73 16.41 -8.35
C ILE A 158 -11.00 15.28 -7.34
N VAL A 159 -11.12 14.04 -7.80
CA VAL A 159 -11.47 12.92 -6.91
C VAL A 159 -10.31 12.55 -5.98
N PRO A 160 -9.08 12.29 -6.47
CA PRO A 160 -7.93 12.09 -5.58
C PRO A 160 -7.70 13.26 -4.62
N GLY A 161 -7.93 14.51 -5.07
CA GLY A 161 -7.86 15.69 -4.22
C GLY A 161 -8.89 15.69 -3.08
N LEU A 162 -10.12 15.26 -3.36
CA LEU A 162 -11.15 15.10 -2.33
C LEU A 162 -10.74 14.02 -1.30
N PHE A 163 -10.25 12.86 -1.75
CA PHE A 163 -9.77 11.81 -0.87
C PHE A 163 -8.57 12.27 -0.04
N PHE A 164 -7.63 12.99 -0.66
CA PHE A 164 -6.51 13.62 0.03
C PHE A 164 -6.99 14.53 1.16
N ALA A 165 -7.92 15.46 0.87
CA ALA A 165 -8.44 16.39 1.86
C ALA A 165 -9.13 15.67 3.03
N LEU A 166 -9.98 14.68 2.75
CA LEU A 166 -10.67 13.90 3.79
C LEU A 166 -9.71 13.10 4.68
N ILE A 167 -8.64 12.55 4.11
CA ILE A 167 -7.63 11.80 4.86
C ILE A 167 -6.72 12.76 5.66
N MET A 168 -6.46 13.97 5.15
CA MET A 168 -5.74 15.00 5.89
C MET A 168 -6.52 15.46 7.15
N LEU A 169 -7.85 15.46 7.11
CA LEU A 169 -8.69 15.71 8.29
C LEU A 169 -8.57 14.59 9.36
N GLN A 170 -8.08 13.40 9.00
CA GLN A 170 -7.79 12.29 9.92
C GLN A 170 -6.33 12.31 10.44
N PRO A 171 -5.59 13.39 10.42
CA PRO A 171 -4.13 13.61 10.50
C PRO A 171 -3.29 12.43 9.94
N ASN A 172 -3.60 11.95 8.72
CA ASN A 172 -2.88 10.85 8.07
C ASN A 172 -2.21 11.31 6.76
N MET A 173 -1.17 12.14 6.92
CA MET A 173 -0.44 12.74 5.80
C MET A 173 0.22 11.69 4.89
N SER A 174 0.74 10.61 5.48
CA SER A 174 1.45 9.57 4.73
C SER A 174 0.51 8.85 3.75
N THR A 175 -0.67 8.45 4.22
CA THR A 175 -1.66 7.81 3.35
C THR A 175 -2.23 8.78 2.32
N ALA A 176 -2.47 10.05 2.70
CA ALA A 176 -2.89 11.08 1.75
C ALA A 176 -1.82 11.30 0.66
N GLY A 177 -0.55 11.34 1.05
CA GLY A 177 0.58 11.45 0.12
C GLY A 177 0.68 10.28 -0.85
N THR A 178 0.48 9.04 -0.38
CA THR A 178 0.52 7.86 -1.27
C THR A 178 -0.58 7.89 -2.33
N ILE A 179 -1.78 8.38 -2.01
CA ILE A 179 -2.87 8.55 -2.99
C ILE A 179 -2.44 9.50 -4.11
N ILE A 180 -1.84 10.62 -3.78
CA ILE A 180 -1.39 11.61 -4.76
C ILE A 180 -0.24 11.04 -5.60
N LEU A 181 0.73 10.35 -4.98
CA LEU A 181 1.85 9.73 -5.69
C LEU A 181 1.38 8.65 -6.68
N VAL A 182 0.46 7.78 -6.26
CA VAL A 182 -0.12 6.76 -7.15
C VAL A 182 -0.92 7.39 -8.28
N THR A 183 -1.73 8.39 -7.98
CA THR A 183 -2.47 9.14 -9.00
C THR A 183 -1.54 9.79 -10.01
N PHE A 184 -0.43 10.36 -9.53
CA PHE A 184 0.60 10.95 -10.38
C PHE A 184 1.21 9.91 -11.33
N VAL A 185 1.57 8.73 -10.82
CA VAL A 185 2.09 7.63 -11.65
C VAL A 185 1.07 7.21 -12.72
N MET A 186 -0.21 7.08 -12.35
CA MET A 186 -1.27 6.71 -13.29
C MET A 186 -1.44 7.76 -14.40
N ILE A 187 -1.45 9.05 -14.05
CA ILE A 187 -1.59 10.14 -15.03
C ILE A 187 -0.33 10.26 -15.90
N PHE A 188 0.85 10.03 -15.33
CA PHE A 188 2.11 10.01 -16.07
C PHE A 188 2.11 8.90 -17.14
N VAL A 189 1.76 7.67 -16.75
CA VAL A 189 1.67 6.53 -17.68
C VAL A 189 0.59 6.73 -18.75
N ALA A 190 -0.48 7.46 -18.41
CA ALA A 190 -1.54 7.79 -19.37
C ALA A 190 -1.12 8.83 -20.44
N GLY A 191 0.11 9.34 -20.42
CA GLY A 191 0.67 10.22 -21.45
C GLY A 191 0.64 11.70 -21.12
N LEU A 192 0.77 12.06 -19.83
CA LEU A 192 0.92 13.45 -19.40
C LEU A 192 2.16 14.10 -20.02
N ASN A 193 2.02 15.35 -20.48
CA ASN A 193 3.15 16.12 -21.01
C ASN A 193 4.21 16.36 -19.91
N MET A 194 5.49 16.14 -20.24
CA MET A 194 6.61 16.25 -19.29
C MET A 194 6.68 17.62 -18.58
N LYS A 195 6.28 18.70 -19.23
CA LYS A 195 6.21 20.04 -18.60
C LYS A 195 5.26 20.05 -17.40
N PHE A 196 4.12 19.38 -17.52
CA PHE A 196 3.15 19.26 -16.42
C PHE A 196 3.61 18.30 -15.34
N VAL A 197 4.36 17.25 -15.71
CA VAL A 197 5.01 16.34 -14.75
C VAL A 197 5.91 17.13 -13.80
N ILE A 198 6.80 17.94 -14.36
CA ILE A 198 7.73 18.77 -13.58
C ILE A 198 6.97 19.78 -12.72
N ALA A 199 5.97 20.45 -13.29
CA ALA A 199 5.14 21.41 -12.54
C ALA A 199 4.38 20.77 -11.38
N MET A 200 3.75 19.60 -11.61
CA MET A 200 3.03 18.87 -10.57
C MET A 200 3.97 18.33 -9.49
N PHE A 201 5.13 17.80 -9.86
CA PHE A 201 6.12 17.33 -8.89
C PHE A 201 6.64 18.51 -8.05
N GLY A 202 7.02 19.62 -8.67
CA GLY A 202 7.48 20.82 -7.97
C GLY A 202 6.40 21.40 -7.04
N SER A 203 5.15 21.50 -7.50
CA SER A 203 4.04 21.96 -6.65
C SER A 203 3.73 20.99 -5.52
N GLY A 204 3.85 19.67 -5.75
CA GLY A 204 3.69 18.65 -4.73
C GLY A 204 4.74 18.73 -3.64
N VAL A 205 6.01 18.88 -4.00
CA VAL A 205 7.12 19.12 -3.06
C VAL A 205 6.91 20.44 -2.29
N GLY A 206 6.53 21.51 -2.97
CA GLY A 206 6.23 22.79 -2.33
C GLY A 206 5.08 22.68 -1.31
N LEU A 207 4.00 22.01 -1.66
CA LEU A 207 2.86 21.75 -0.74
C LEU A 207 3.30 20.88 0.43
N PHE A 208 4.09 19.83 0.20
CA PHE A 208 4.62 18.99 1.26
C PHE A 208 5.44 19.78 2.26
N LEU A 209 6.37 20.61 1.78
CA LEU A 209 7.19 21.48 2.63
C LEU A 209 6.33 22.48 3.42
N LEU A 210 5.37 23.12 2.75
CA LEU A 210 4.44 24.05 3.41
C LEU A 210 3.65 23.36 4.53
N LEU A 211 3.06 22.19 4.24
CA LEU A 211 2.33 21.41 5.24
C LEU A 211 3.22 20.89 6.36
N ALA A 212 4.47 20.61 6.09
CA ALA A 212 5.45 20.21 7.09
C ALA A 212 5.80 21.36 8.05
N LEU A 213 6.02 22.54 7.51
CA LEU A 213 6.36 23.75 8.29
C LEU A 213 5.19 24.27 9.15
N THR A 214 3.94 23.98 8.77
CA THR A 214 2.74 24.42 9.51
C THR A 214 2.42 23.58 10.75
N SER A 215 3.16 22.51 11.03
CA SER A 215 2.90 21.61 12.17
C SER A 215 4.19 21.29 12.90
N GLU A 216 4.26 21.68 14.17
CA GLU A 216 5.41 21.40 15.05
C GLU A 216 5.78 19.89 15.08
N TYR A 217 4.77 19.03 15.14
CA TYR A 217 4.94 17.57 15.11
C TYR A 217 5.62 17.07 13.81
N ARG A 218 5.23 17.64 12.65
CA ARG A 218 5.82 17.26 11.37
C ARG A 218 7.23 17.83 11.20
N LEU A 219 7.43 19.06 11.66
CA LEU A 219 8.75 19.68 11.65
C LEU A 219 9.74 18.88 12.52
N LYS A 220 9.33 18.47 13.73
CA LYS A 220 10.16 17.62 14.60
C LYS A 220 10.55 16.31 13.92
N ARG A 221 9.66 15.68 13.17
CA ARG A 221 9.97 14.46 12.40
C ARG A 221 11.00 14.70 11.28
N ILE A 222 10.94 15.85 10.60
CA ILE A 222 11.93 16.20 9.58
C ILE A 222 13.29 16.49 10.23
N LEU A 223 13.33 17.24 11.32
CA LEU A 223 14.57 17.53 12.04
C LEU A 223 15.20 16.24 12.58
N SER A 224 14.42 15.36 13.18
CA SER A 224 14.89 14.03 13.65
C SER A 224 15.39 13.13 12.53
N PHE A 225 14.93 13.34 11.30
CA PHE A 225 15.43 12.61 10.12
C PHE A 225 16.79 13.17 9.67
N LEU A 226 16.97 14.48 9.70
CA LEU A 226 18.23 15.13 9.29
C LEU A 226 19.37 14.82 10.28
N ASP A 227 19.06 14.83 11.58
CA ASP A 227 20.01 14.47 12.63
C ASP A 227 19.27 13.75 13.78
N PRO A 228 19.13 12.43 13.74
CA PRO A 228 18.44 11.67 14.78
C PRO A 228 19.20 11.67 16.11
N PHE A 229 20.50 11.96 16.12
CA PHE A 229 21.32 11.96 17.32
C PHE A 229 21.22 13.26 18.15
N GLN A 230 20.55 14.30 17.65
CA GLN A 230 20.25 15.50 18.46
C GLN A 230 19.25 15.21 19.60
N ASP A 231 18.30 14.27 19.36
CA ASP A 231 17.31 13.86 20.37
C ASP A 231 17.21 12.32 20.41
N PRO A 232 18.27 11.66 20.91
CA PRO A 232 18.40 10.21 20.82
C PRO A 232 17.42 9.44 21.70
N LEU A 233 16.83 10.07 22.71
CA LEU A 233 15.83 9.46 23.62
C LEU A 233 14.39 9.90 23.31
N GLY A 234 14.21 10.87 22.44
CA GLY A 234 12.91 11.39 22.01
C GLY A 234 12.57 11.04 20.56
N ASN A 235 12.48 12.07 19.72
CA ASN A 235 12.00 11.91 18.33
C ASN A 235 12.94 11.09 17.43
N GLY A 236 14.26 11.08 17.71
CA GLY A 236 15.27 10.28 16.98
C GLY A 236 15.33 8.81 17.41
N TYR A 237 14.80 8.48 18.61
CA TYR A 237 14.97 7.16 19.21
C TYR A 237 14.61 5.99 18.28
N GLN A 238 13.43 6.04 17.70
CA GLN A 238 12.91 4.96 16.84
C GLN A 238 13.76 4.75 15.59
N VAL A 239 14.27 5.83 15.00
CA VAL A 239 15.16 5.80 13.82
C VAL A 239 16.50 5.19 14.18
N ILE A 240 17.10 5.63 15.30
CA ILE A 240 18.40 5.12 15.79
C ILE A 240 18.31 3.61 16.06
N GLN A 241 17.28 3.15 16.76
CA GLN A 241 17.10 1.73 17.02
C GLN A 241 16.87 0.91 15.74
N GLY A 242 16.16 1.47 14.76
CA GLY A 242 16.01 0.86 13.44
C GLY A 242 17.36 0.71 12.71
N LEU A 243 18.22 1.73 12.76
CA LEU A 243 19.56 1.69 12.18
C LEU A 243 20.48 0.67 12.91
N TYR A 244 20.37 0.59 14.23
CA TYR A 244 21.09 -0.42 15.01
C TYR A 244 20.65 -1.85 14.65
N ALA A 245 19.34 -2.08 14.46
CA ALA A 245 18.81 -3.34 13.99
C ALA A 245 19.45 -3.74 12.64
N LEU A 246 19.38 -2.85 11.65
CA LEU A 246 19.95 -3.09 10.31
C LEU A 246 21.47 -3.32 10.37
N GLY A 247 22.19 -2.51 11.17
CA GLY A 247 23.64 -2.60 11.29
C GLY A 247 24.11 -3.89 11.98
N SER A 248 23.38 -4.35 13.01
CA SER A 248 23.74 -5.57 13.75
C SER A 248 23.51 -6.85 12.95
N GLY A 249 22.61 -6.84 11.96
CA GLY A 249 22.32 -8.03 11.16
C GLY A 249 23.42 -8.45 10.19
N GLY A 250 24.28 -7.54 9.74
CA GLY A 250 25.35 -7.84 8.78
C GLY A 250 24.82 -8.50 7.49
N LEU A 251 25.59 -9.44 6.93
CA LEU A 251 25.22 -10.11 5.67
C LEU A 251 24.17 -11.22 5.87
N PHE A 252 24.30 -12.03 6.92
CA PHE A 252 23.50 -13.25 7.12
C PHE A 252 22.45 -13.14 8.22
N GLY A 253 22.45 -12.05 8.99
CA GLY A 253 21.57 -11.85 10.13
C GLY A 253 22.06 -12.56 11.40
N MET A 254 21.42 -12.20 12.52
CA MET A 254 21.67 -12.83 13.82
C MET A 254 20.94 -14.17 13.97
N GLY A 255 20.08 -14.52 13.01
CA GLY A 255 19.20 -15.70 13.03
C GLY A 255 17.76 -15.35 13.41
N LEU A 256 16.84 -16.13 12.88
CA LEU A 256 15.40 -15.97 13.09
C LEU A 256 15.07 -16.04 14.60
N GLY A 257 14.29 -15.11 15.10
CA GLY A 257 13.92 -15.04 16.50
C GLY A 257 14.99 -14.43 17.42
N LYS A 258 16.16 -14.03 16.93
CA LYS A 258 17.28 -13.55 17.74
C LYS A 258 17.47 -12.03 17.72
N SER A 259 16.54 -11.28 17.14
CA SER A 259 16.57 -9.82 17.20
C SER A 259 16.65 -9.34 18.66
N GLN A 260 17.54 -8.41 18.95
CA GLN A 260 17.65 -7.73 20.24
C GLN A 260 16.70 -6.52 20.29
N GLN A 261 16.51 -5.87 19.15
CA GLN A 261 15.71 -4.63 19.08
C GLN A 261 14.21 -4.85 19.35
N LYS A 262 13.68 -6.06 19.20
CA LYS A 262 12.30 -6.42 19.59
C LYS A 262 12.06 -6.47 21.10
N TRP A 263 13.10 -6.46 21.93
CA TRP A 263 13.02 -6.42 23.37
C TRP A 263 12.77 -5.01 23.89
N PHE A 264 11.67 -4.40 23.43
CA PHE A 264 11.18 -3.06 23.81
C PHE A 264 12.06 -1.88 23.37
N TYR A 265 13.14 -2.10 22.59
CA TYR A 265 13.90 -1.00 22.01
C TYR A 265 13.16 -0.35 20.86
N ILE A 266 12.53 -1.10 19.96
CA ILE A 266 11.68 -0.54 18.93
C ILE A 266 10.22 -0.66 19.38
N PRO A 267 9.45 0.46 19.51
CA PRO A 267 8.03 0.41 19.80
C PRO A 267 7.27 -0.20 18.61
N GLU A 268 6.44 -1.21 18.88
CA GLU A 268 5.62 -1.92 17.89
C GLU A 268 6.38 -2.37 16.63
N PRO A 269 7.48 -3.15 16.76
CA PRO A 269 8.38 -3.50 15.66
C PRO A 269 7.69 -4.30 14.55
N GLN A 270 6.54 -4.94 14.84
CA GLN A 270 5.73 -5.69 13.88
C GLN A 270 4.98 -4.80 12.88
N ASN A 271 4.91 -3.48 13.09
CA ASN A 271 4.19 -2.52 12.23
C ASN A 271 5.14 -1.89 11.19
N ASP A 272 5.59 -0.67 11.43
CA ASP A 272 6.30 0.19 10.45
C ASP A 272 7.80 -0.12 10.37
N PHE A 273 8.40 -0.74 11.40
CA PHE A 273 9.83 -1.07 11.46
C PHE A 273 10.11 -2.56 11.26
N ILE A 274 9.15 -3.33 10.74
CA ILE A 274 9.35 -4.76 10.52
C ILE A 274 10.52 -5.05 9.56
N PHE A 275 10.79 -4.16 8.60
CA PHE A 275 11.92 -4.30 7.70
C PHE A 275 13.27 -4.20 8.42
N ALA A 276 13.36 -3.39 9.48
CA ALA A 276 14.55 -3.33 10.33
C ALA A 276 14.77 -4.64 11.09
N ILE A 277 13.70 -5.27 11.59
CA ILE A 277 13.77 -6.60 12.23
C ILE A 277 14.15 -7.69 11.21
N ILE A 278 13.65 -7.62 9.97
CA ILE A 278 14.07 -8.51 8.87
C ILE A 278 15.58 -8.37 8.65
N GLY A 279 16.09 -7.14 8.63
CA GLY A 279 17.51 -6.86 8.46
C GLY A 279 18.35 -7.39 9.63
N GLU A 280 17.88 -7.26 10.87
CA GLU A 280 18.58 -7.78 12.04
C GLU A 280 18.61 -9.33 12.07
N GLU A 281 17.47 -9.98 11.79
CA GLU A 281 17.37 -11.43 11.89
C GLU A 281 17.87 -12.19 10.66
N LEU A 282 17.64 -11.67 9.45
CA LEU A 282 17.98 -12.32 8.17
C LEU A 282 19.11 -11.64 7.41
N GLY A 283 19.62 -10.53 7.93
CA GLY A 283 20.71 -9.77 7.33
C GLY A 283 20.38 -9.11 6.01
N LEU A 284 21.42 -8.64 5.32
CA LEU A 284 21.31 -8.02 4.01
C LEU A 284 20.68 -8.96 2.96
N ILE A 285 20.97 -10.26 3.04
CA ILE A 285 20.43 -11.27 2.12
C ILE A 285 18.90 -11.34 2.28
N GLY A 286 18.38 -11.38 3.52
CA GLY A 286 16.94 -11.38 3.78
C GLY A 286 16.26 -10.11 3.27
N CYS A 287 16.87 -8.95 3.51
CA CYS A 287 16.40 -7.67 2.95
C CYS A 287 16.38 -7.70 1.41
N ALA A 288 17.45 -8.18 0.77
CA ALA A 288 17.55 -8.27 -0.68
C ALA A 288 16.47 -9.18 -1.29
N VAL A 289 16.19 -10.32 -0.66
CA VAL A 289 15.13 -11.26 -1.08
C VAL A 289 13.77 -10.57 -1.02
N VAL A 290 13.45 -9.87 0.07
CA VAL A 290 12.18 -9.15 0.22
C VAL A 290 12.05 -8.05 -0.83
N ILE A 291 13.08 -7.25 -1.06
CA ILE A 291 13.11 -6.22 -2.10
C ILE A 291 12.90 -6.85 -3.47
N MET A 292 13.62 -7.93 -3.79
CA MET A 292 13.50 -8.65 -5.06
C MET A 292 12.06 -9.13 -5.31
N LEU A 293 11.38 -9.67 -4.30
CA LEU A 293 9.98 -10.10 -4.41
C LEU A 293 9.05 -8.93 -4.74
N PHE A 294 9.23 -7.75 -4.13
CA PHE A 294 8.47 -6.56 -4.50
C PHE A 294 8.77 -6.09 -5.92
N VAL A 295 10.05 -6.10 -6.33
CA VAL A 295 10.45 -5.76 -7.71
C VAL A 295 9.80 -6.71 -8.72
N ILE A 296 9.82 -8.02 -8.47
CA ILE A 296 9.16 -9.02 -9.32
C ILE A 296 7.66 -8.74 -9.41
N LEU A 297 6.99 -8.46 -8.29
CA LEU A 297 5.55 -8.21 -8.26
C LEU A 297 5.19 -6.95 -9.08
N VAL A 298 5.90 -5.85 -8.88
CA VAL A 298 5.69 -4.59 -9.62
C VAL A 298 6.02 -4.79 -11.11
N TYR A 299 7.12 -5.44 -11.43
CA TYR A 299 7.51 -5.75 -12.81
C TYR A 299 6.42 -6.57 -13.53
N ARG A 300 5.85 -7.59 -12.87
CA ARG A 300 4.75 -8.38 -13.44
C ARG A 300 3.50 -7.54 -13.66
N CYS A 301 3.16 -6.64 -12.73
CA CYS A 301 2.06 -5.68 -12.94
C CYS A 301 2.30 -4.82 -14.19
N VAL A 302 3.51 -4.27 -14.36
CA VAL A 302 3.87 -3.50 -15.57
C VAL A 302 3.75 -4.35 -16.82
N ARG A 303 4.25 -5.60 -16.81
CA ARG A 303 4.13 -6.53 -17.96
C ARG A 303 2.67 -6.80 -18.33
N ILE A 304 1.79 -7.03 -17.36
CA ILE A 304 0.34 -7.20 -17.60
C ILE A 304 -0.24 -5.93 -18.20
N ALA A 305 0.05 -4.77 -17.60
CA ALA A 305 -0.48 -3.48 -18.06
C ALA A 305 -0.11 -3.16 -19.50
N LEU A 306 1.14 -3.43 -19.91
CA LEU A 306 1.61 -3.22 -21.28
C LEU A 306 0.89 -4.11 -22.32
N ASN A 307 0.34 -5.24 -21.89
CA ASN A 307 -0.40 -6.17 -22.76
C ASN A 307 -1.93 -6.02 -22.63
N CYS A 308 -2.43 -5.10 -21.79
CA CYS A 308 -3.86 -4.81 -21.70
C CYS A 308 -4.37 -4.09 -22.94
N THR A 309 -5.51 -4.52 -23.46
CA THR A 309 -6.18 -3.89 -24.61
C THR A 309 -7.12 -2.75 -24.22
N ASP A 310 -7.57 -2.71 -22.97
CA ASP A 310 -8.50 -1.71 -22.42
C ASP A 310 -7.77 -0.75 -21.48
N ILE A 311 -7.93 0.55 -21.70
CA ILE A 311 -7.27 1.61 -20.92
C ILE A 311 -7.61 1.51 -19.43
N PHE A 312 -8.87 1.19 -19.10
CA PHE A 312 -9.28 1.04 -17.71
C PHE A 312 -8.49 -0.06 -17.00
N THR A 313 -8.39 -1.25 -17.62
CA THR A 313 -7.64 -2.38 -17.04
C THR A 313 -6.15 -2.09 -16.91
N CYS A 314 -5.55 -1.48 -17.94
CA CYS A 314 -4.17 -1.01 -17.88
C CYS A 314 -3.94 -0.09 -16.68
N MET A 315 -4.76 0.93 -16.52
CA MET A 315 -4.63 1.92 -15.44
C MET A 315 -4.89 1.33 -14.06
N VAL A 316 -5.82 0.38 -13.91
CA VAL A 316 -6.05 -0.32 -12.64
C VAL A 316 -4.82 -1.14 -12.24
N VAL A 317 -4.25 -1.90 -13.17
CA VAL A 317 -3.05 -2.72 -12.90
C VAL A 317 -1.85 -1.84 -12.55
N ILE A 318 -1.62 -0.76 -13.31
CA ILE A 318 -0.56 0.23 -13.00
C ILE A 318 -0.80 0.86 -11.62
N GLY A 319 -2.03 1.26 -11.31
CA GLY A 319 -2.36 1.89 -10.04
C GLY A 319 -2.12 0.95 -8.86
N ILE A 320 -2.53 -0.32 -8.95
CA ILE A 320 -2.30 -1.33 -7.89
C ILE A 320 -0.81 -1.63 -7.75
N GLY A 321 -0.10 -1.86 -8.86
CA GLY A 321 1.35 -2.08 -8.85
C GLY A 321 2.12 -0.90 -8.28
N ALA A 322 1.76 0.33 -8.66
CA ALA A 322 2.34 1.55 -8.12
C ALA A 322 2.05 1.71 -6.61
N GLN A 323 0.82 1.41 -6.15
CA GLN A 323 0.47 1.47 -4.74
C GLN A 323 1.33 0.51 -3.90
N ILE A 324 1.50 -0.74 -4.37
CA ILE A 324 2.35 -1.74 -3.70
C ILE A 324 3.82 -1.28 -3.70
N GLY A 325 4.34 -0.87 -4.86
CA GLY A 325 5.74 -0.48 -5.00
C GLY A 325 6.10 0.78 -4.21
N ILE A 326 5.28 1.82 -4.30
CA ILE A 326 5.50 3.08 -3.57
C ILE A 326 5.42 2.83 -2.06
N GLN A 327 4.43 2.08 -1.60
CA GLN A 327 4.27 1.83 -0.17
C GLN A 327 5.42 0.97 0.39
N ALA A 328 5.88 -0.04 -0.34
CA ALA A 328 7.06 -0.81 0.02
C ALA A 328 8.33 0.05 0.05
N ALA A 329 8.54 0.87 -0.99
CA ALA A 329 9.70 1.78 -1.05
C ALA A 329 9.70 2.79 0.10
N LEU A 330 8.54 3.38 0.45
CA LEU A 330 8.42 4.30 1.58
C LEU A 330 8.74 3.63 2.91
N ASN A 331 8.25 2.41 3.17
CA ASN A 331 8.55 1.69 4.41
C ASN A 331 10.04 1.36 4.51
N ILE A 332 10.64 0.85 3.44
CA ILE A 332 12.07 0.54 3.38
C ILE A 332 12.91 1.81 3.56
N ALA A 333 12.55 2.91 2.90
CA ALA A 333 13.24 4.18 3.04
C ALA A 333 13.19 4.74 4.48
N VAL A 334 12.06 4.57 5.17
CA VAL A 334 11.94 4.93 6.59
C VAL A 334 12.83 4.03 7.46
N ALA A 335 12.79 2.72 7.25
CA ALA A 335 13.59 1.78 8.04
C ALA A 335 15.10 2.00 7.86
N THR A 336 15.53 2.42 6.66
CA THR A 336 16.93 2.76 6.33
C THR A 336 17.30 4.22 6.64
N SER A 337 16.43 4.97 7.31
CA SER A 337 16.62 6.41 7.55
C SER A 337 16.93 7.22 6.29
N SER A 338 16.37 6.82 5.15
CA SER A 338 16.44 7.58 3.88
C SER A 338 15.26 8.53 3.71
N MET A 339 14.24 8.43 4.59
CA MET A 339 13.08 9.32 4.65
C MET A 339 12.60 9.50 6.09
N PRO A 340 11.94 10.63 6.42
CA PRO A 340 11.31 10.83 7.74
C PRO A 340 10.31 9.72 8.06
N VAL A 341 10.14 9.39 9.34
CA VAL A 341 9.20 8.35 9.80
C VAL A 341 7.77 8.69 9.37
N THR A 342 7.16 7.81 8.59
CA THR A 342 5.82 8.00 8.01
C THR A 342 4.72 7.16 8.64
N GLY A 343 5.05 6.05 9.31
CA GLY A 343 4.06 5.12 9.86
C GLY A 343 3.30 4.33 8.77
N VAL A 344 3.91 4.10 7.62
CA VAL A 344 3.34 3.33 6.52
C VAL A 344 3.80 1.89 6.64
N ALA A 345 2.84 0.96 6.72
CA ALA A 345 3.11 -0.46 6.82
C ALA A 345 3.71 -1.05 5.53
N LEU A 346 4.60 -2.04 5.64
CA LEU A 346 5.13 -2.79 4.49
C LEU A 346 4.05 -3.73 3.95
N PRO A 347 3.61 -3.59 2.68
CA PRO A 347 2.53 -4.40 2.12
C PRO A 347 2.80 -5.91 2.29
N PHE A 348 1.76 -6.68 2.61
CA PHE A 348 1.80 -8.14 2.84
C PHE A 348 2.61 -8.62 4.04
N ILE A 349 3.59 -7.86 4.52
CA ILE A 349 4.54 -8.28 5.55
C ILE A 349 4.20 -7.70 6.92
N SER A 350 4.01 -6.38 7.04
CA SER A 350 3.68 -5.74 8.32
C SER A 350 2.36 -6.23 8.89
N TYR A 351 2.27 -6.22 10.22
CA TYR A 351 0.99 -6.41 10.91
C TYR A 351 0.07 -5.22 10.58
N GLY A 352 -0.89 -5.44 9.71
CA GLY A 352 -1.80 -4.38 9.24
C GLY A 352 -3.27 -4.78 9.29
N GLY A 353 -3.60 -5.95 9.89
CA GLY A 353 -5.00 -6.38 10.01
C GLY A 353 -5.75 -6.30 8.68
N THR A 354 -6.67 -5.35 8.57
CA THR A 354 -7.47 -5.17 7.36
C THR A 354 -6.69 -4.70 6.13
N SER A 355 -5.54 -4.05 6.31
CA SER A 355 -4.68 -3.65 5.20
C SER A 355 -4.23 -4.87 4.39
N LEU A 356 -3.84 -5.98 5.05
CA LEU A 356 -3.47 -7.23 4.39
C LEU A 356 -4.60 -7.78 3.51
N ILE A 357 -5.84 -7.81 4.04
CA ILE A 357 -7.01 -8.26 3.27
C ILE A 357 -7.22 -7.39 2.03
N ILE A 358 -7.11 -6.07 2.19
CA ILE A 358 -7.35 -5.10 1.11
C ILE A 358 -6.27 -5.24 0.02
N PHE A 359 -4.98 -5.35 0.39
CA PHE A 359 -3.92 -5.57 -0.58
C PHE A 359 -4.07 -6.90 -1.34
N MET A 360 -4.39 -7.99 -0.64
CA MET A 360 -4.64 -9.28 -1.29
C MET A 360 -5.88 -9.21 -2.20
N SER A 361 -6.93 -8.50 -1.79
CA SER A 361 -8.11 -8.20 -2.62
C SER A 361 -7.75 -7.46 -3.91
N ALA A 362 -6.89 -6.46 -3.80
CA ALA A 362 -6.40 -5.71 -4.96
C ALA A 362 -5.57 -6.58 -5.91
N VAL A 363 -4.71 -7.45 -5.38
CA VAL A 363 -4.01 -8.46 -6.19
C VAL A 363 -5.02 -9.38 -6.87
N GLY A 364 -6.14 -9.75 -6.22
CA GLY A 364 -7.23 -10.50 -6.85
C GLY A 364 -7.78 -9.83 -8.11
N ILE A 365 -7.90 -8.48 -8.13
CA ILE A 365 -8.30 -7.74 -9.33
C ILE A 365 -7.24 -7.88 -10.44
N VAL A 366 -5.96 -7.77 -10.10
CA VAL A 366 -4.85 -7.94 -11.06
C VAL A 366 -4.84 -9.36 -11.63
N LEU A 367 -5.04 -10.38 -10.79
CA LEU A 367 -5.15 -11.77 -11.23
C LEU A 367 -6.36 -11.99 -12.15
N ASN A 368 -7.50 -11.33 -11.90
CA ASN A 368 -8.63 -11.38 -12.84
C ASN A 368 -8.28 -10.76 -14.19
N ILE A 369 -7.68 -9.57 -14.18
CA ILE A 369 -7.28 -8.89 -15.42
C ILE A 369 -6.27 -9.72 -16.19
N SER A 370 -5.31 -10.38 -15.53
CA SER A 370 -4.29 -11.22 -16.18
C SER A 370 -4.88 -12.38 -16.97
N LYS A 371 -6.05 -12.91 -16.56
CA LYS A 371 -6.78 -13.96 -17.31
C LYS A 371 -7.27 -13.50 -18.71
N HIS A 372 -7.33 -12.20 -18.96
CA HIS A 372 -7.81 -11.60 -20.20
C HIS A 372 -6.69 -11.03 -21.06
N VAL A 373 -5.43 -11.27 -20.64
CA VAL A 373 -4.23 -10.75 -21.32
C VAL A 373 -3.40 -11.92 -21.82
N LYS A 374 -3.03 -11.93 -23.10
CA LYS A 374 -2.05 -12.87 -23.63
C LYS A 374 -0.66 -12.35 -23.29
N MET A 375 0.04 -13.08 -22.44
CA MET A 375 1.45 -12.79 -22.17
C MET A 375 2.30 -13.65 -23.10
N ASN A 376 2.99 -12.99 -24.01
CA ASN A 376 4.03 -13.61 -24.83
C ASN A 376 5.33 -13.74 -24.03
#